data_20c080a54451e0bdf9041e1007dc2a73
#
_entry.id   20c080a54451e0bdf9041e1007dc2a73
#
_cell.length_a   1.000
_cell.length_b   1.000
_cell.length_c   1.000
_cell.angle_alpha   90.00
_cell.angle_beta   90.00
_cell.angle_gamma   90.00
#
_symmetry.space_group_name_H-M   'P 1'
#
loop_
_entity.id
_entity.type
_entity.pdbx_description
1 polymer ?
#
loop_
_entity_poly.entity_id
_entity_poly.type
_entity_poly.pdbx_seq_one_letter_code
_entity_poly.pdbx_strand_id
1 'polypeptide(L)'
;MTINFKAPDIKELKPRILVMGVGGAGGNAINGMIDHGLQGVEFIAVNTDAQDLKLSKANAKIQIGLNLTKGLGAGAKLDIGQAAADESLNEIVNILQGANMVFITAGMGGGTGTGSAHVIARAAKELNILTVGVVTLPFLYEGPSRMRRAQSGLEELRKHVDTIIVVPNQNLFKIASEQTTFEESFELSNDVLLHGVQSITDLMVRPGLINLDFADVETVMSSMGKAMMGTGEAEGEGRATKAAEMAINNPLIDDYTLKGAKGLLVNITGGKDLKLFEVDEAVNKVRAEVDQEAELIIGAITDPSLDGKMRVSIVATALDGQQPEAKSVINMVHRIHNRNPGYSDFSSLSNSNTFNFQTQASQATDGATALKIEEEMKTESANIANSEV
;
A
#
# COMPACT_ATOMS: atom_id res chain seq x y z
N MET A 1 59.98 -19.76 -15.46
CA MET A 1 58.74 -20.09 -14.74
C MET A 1 57.79 -18.92 -14.90
N THR A 2 56.78 -19.08 -15.78
CA THR A 2 55.74 -18.07 -15.98
C THR A 2 54.64 -18.33 -14.93
N ILE A 3 54.47 -17.44 -13.99
CA ILE A 3 53.42 -17.51 -13.00
C ILE A 3 52.11 -17.05 -13.68
N ASN A 4 51.22 -17.98 -14.02
CA ASN A 4 49.90 -17.66 -14.51
C ASN A 4 49.01 -17.23 -13.32
N PHE A 5 48.82 -15.94 -13.14
CA PHE A 5 47.77 -15.42 -12.29
C PHE A 5 46.42 -15.60 -12.99
N LYS A 6 45.64 -16.58 -12.59
CA LYS A 6 44.20 -16.58 -12.87
C LYS A 6 43.56 -15.56 -11.94
N ALA A 7 43.04 -14.48 -12.48
CA ALA A 7 42.14 -13.62 -11.71
C ALA A 7 40.96 -14.48 -11.22
N PRO A 8 40.54 -14.35 -9.96
CA PRO A 8 39.33 -15.04 -9.50
C PRO A 8 38.15 -14.60 -10.34
N ASP A 9 37.34 -15.56 -10.78
CA ASP A 9 36.11 -15.29 -11.50
C ASP A 9 35.22 -14.42 -10.62
N ILE A 10 34.96 -13.19 -11.07
CA ILE A 10 34.02 -12.27 -10.42
C ILE A 10 32.63 -12.89 -10.56
N LYS A 11 32.08 -13.42 -9.48
CA LYS A 11 30.67 -13.84 -9.43
C LYS A 11 29.84 -12.58 -9.18
N GLU A 12 29.22 -12.08 -10.24
CA GLU A 12 28.19 -11.05 -10.12
C GLU A 12 26.96 -11.66 -9.44
N LEU A 13 26.84 -11.48 -8.13
CA LEU A 13 25.68 -11.92 -7.37
C LEU A 13 24.64 -10.78 -7.42
N LYS A 14 23.68 -10.90 -8.34
CA LYS A 14 22.51 -10.02 -8.34
C LYS A 14 21.58 -10.41 -7.17
N PRO A 15 20.98 -9.45 -6.46
CA PRO A 15 20.02 -9.76 -5.42
C PRO A 15 18.81 -10.49 -6.02
N ARG A 16 18.38 -11.58 -5.38
CA ARG A 16 17.19 -12.31 -5.76
C ARG A 16 15.96 -11.63 -5.16
N ILE A 17 15.13 -11.01 -5.99
CA ILE A 17 13.95 -10.25 -5.62
C ILE A 17 12.70 -11.02 -6.06
N LEU A 18 11.80 -11.30 -5.14
CA LEU A 18 10.53 -11.96 -5.40
C LEU A 18 9.38 -10.96 -5.35
N VAL A 19 8.41 -11.12 -6.24
CA VAL A 19 7.13 -10.41 -6.19
C VAL A 19 6.02 -11.45 -6.09
N MET A 20 5.41 -11.54 -4.91
CA MET A 20 4.35 -12.49 -4.61
C MET A 20 2.99 -11.81 -4.69
N GLY A 21 2.20 -12.15 -5.70
CA GLY A 21 0.82 -11.69 -5.86
C GLY A 21 -0.15 -12.63 -5.15
N VAL A 22 -0.77 -12.14 -4.08
CA VAL A 22 -1.56 -12.96 -3.16
C VAL A 22 -3.05 -12.69 -3.33
N GLY A 23 -3.81 -13.75 -3.67
CA GLY A 23 -5.23 -13.68 -3.99
C GLY A 23 -5.50 -13.03 -5.36
N GLY A 24 -6.77 -12.86 -5.74
CA GLY A 24 -7.16 -12.38 -7.08
C GLY A 24 -6.59 -11.01 -7.42
N ALA A 25 -6.72 -10.02 -6.54
CA ALA A 25 -6.19 -8.67 -6.80
C ALA A 25 -4.65 -8.67 -6.90
N GLY A 26 -3.95 -9.44 -6.04
CA GLY A 26 -2.50 -9.62 -6.15
C GLY A 26 -2.09 -10.32 -7.45
N GLY A 27 -2.85 -11.33 -7.88
CA GLY A 27 -2.68 -12.00 -9.17
C GLY A 27 -2.82 -11.06 -10.35
N ASN A 28 -3.83 -10.19 -10.35
CA ASN A 28 -4.04 -9.18 -11.37
C ASN A 28 -2.89 -8.15 -11.40
N ALA A 29 -2.44 -7.71 -10.24
CA ALA A 29 -1.33 -6.77 -10.13
C ALA A 29 -0.04 -7.34 -10.76
N ILE A 30 0.34 -8.59 -10.46
CA ILE A 30 1.54 -9.19 -11.07
C ILE A 30 1.35 -9.47 -12.56
N ASN A 31 0.15 -9.81 -13.03
CA ASN A 31 -0.12 -9.92 -14.46
C ASN A 31 0.12 -8.57 -15.16
N GLY A 32 -0.36 -7.47 -14.59
CA GLY A 32 -0.08 -6.11 -15.07
C GLY A 32 1.41 -5.79 -15.07
N MET A 33 2.15 -6.12 -14.00
CA MET A 33 3.60 -5.92 -13.92
C MET A 33 4.37 -6.68 -15.01
N ILE A 34 3.95 -7.91 -15.32
CA ILE A 34 4.53 -8.73 -16.38
C ILE A 34 4.22 -8.11 -17.76
N ASP A 35 3.00 -7.65 -18.00
CA ASP A 35 2.57 -7.02 -19.25
C ASP A 35 3.32 -5.71 -19.52
N HIS A 36 3.61 -4.93 -18.48
CA HIS A 36 4.44 -3.72 -18.57
C HIS A 36 5.95 -4.00 -18.62
N GLY A 37 6.35 -5.28 -18.62
CA GLY A 37 7.74 -5.70 -18.82
C GLY A 37 8.66 -5.39 -17.64
N LEU A 38 8.18 -5.39 -16.41
CA LEU A 38 9.02 -5.27 -15.23
C LEU A 38 10.02 -6.42 -15.17
N GLN A 39 11.31 -6.10 -15.14
CA GLN A 39 12.41 -7.06 -15.20
C GLN A 39 13.18 -7.14 -13.89
N GLY A 40 13.98 -8.19 -13.75
CA GLY A 40 14.91 -8.37 -12.62
C GLY A 40 14.26 -8.89 -11.35
N VAL A 41 13.00 -9.28 -11.42
CA VAL A 41 12.24 -9.89 -10.33
C VAL A 41 11.64 -11.23 -10.77
N GLU A 42 11.42 -12.11 -9.80
CA GLU A 42 10.70 -13.37 -10.03
C GLU A 42 9.25 -13.21 -9.56
N PHE A 43 8.31 -13.51 -10.44
CA PHE A 43 6.87 -13.39 -10.14
C PHE A 43 6.29 -14.72 -9.66
N ILE A 44 5.60 -14.69 -8.52
CA ILE A 44 4.94 -15.84 -7.91
C ILE A 44 3.47 -15.51 -7.66
N ALA A 45 2.56 -16.26 -8.26
CA ALA A 45 1.14 -16.16 -7.97
C ALA A 45 0.75 -17.11 -6.84
N VAL A 46 0.09 -16.60 -5.81
CA VAL A 46 -0.37 -17.37 -4.65
C VAL A 46 -1.88 -17.21 -4.51
N ASN A 47 -2.64 -18.28 -4.63
CA ASN A 47 -4.09 -18.21 -4.50
C ASN A 47 -4.70 -19.53 -3.99
N THR A 48 -5.88 -19.45 -3.39
CA THR A 48 -6.76 -20.59 -3.07
C THR A 48 -7.64 -20.96 -4.26
N ASP A 49 -7.80 -20.07 -5.25
CA ASP A 49 -8.61 -20.29 -6.44
C ASP A 49 -7.76 -20.84 -7.59
N ALA A 50 -8.05 -22.09 -7.98
CA ALA A 50 -7.32 -22.76 -9.04
C ALA A 50 -7.60 -22.18 -10.45
N GLN A 51 -8.78 -21.56 -10.66
CA GLN A 51 -9.11 -20.97 -11.95
C GLN A 51 -8.34 -19.70 -12.18
N ASP A 52 -8.25 -18.84 -11.15
CA ASP A 52 -7.47 -17.62 -11.19
C ASP A 52 -5.97 -17.90 -11.40
N LEU A 53 -5.42 -18.92 -10.70
CA LEU A 53 -4.03 -19.35 -10.90
C LEU A 53 -3.73 -19.82 -12.33
N LYS A 54 -4.70 -20.45 -13.02
CA LYS A 54 -4.52 -20.85 -14.42
C LYS A 54 -4.34 -19.66 -15.34
N LEU A 55 -5.02 -18.56 -15.06
CA LEU A 55 -4.98 -17.32 -15.85
C LEU A 55 -3.75 -16.47 -15.55
N SER A 56 -3.07 -16.73 -14.44
CA SER A 56 -1.87 -15.99 -14.06
C SER A 56 -0.74 -16.19 -15.06
N LYS A 57 -0.03 -15.09 -15.37
CA LYS A 57 1.17 -15.04 -16.22
C LYS A 57 2.47 -15.30 -15.46
N ALA A 58 2.40 -15.44 -14.12
CA ALA A 58 3.55 -15.70 -13.28
C ALA A 58 4.26 -17.01 -13.62
N ASN A 59 5.58 -17.01 -13.53
CA ASN A 59 6.41 -18.19 -13.81
C ASN A 59 6.24 -19.29 -12.76
N ALA A 60 6.06 -18.89 -11.50
CA ALA A 60 5.78 -19.80 -10.39
C ALA A 60 4.36 -19.54 -9.83
N LYS A 61 3.68 -20.62 -9.46
CA LYS A 61 2.31 -20.57 -8.95
C LYS A 61 2.19 -21.48 -7.75
N ILE A 62 1.63 -20.98 -6.66
CA ILE A 62 1.35 -21.76 -5.44
C ILE A 62 -0.15 -21.78 -5.23
N GLN A 63 -0.76 -22.96 -5.28
CA GLN A 63 -2.13 -23.15 -4.86
C GLN A 63 -2.13 -23.49 -3.36
N ILE A 64 -2.51 -22.51 -2.53
CA ILE A 64 -2.57 -22.68 -1.08
C ILE A 64 -3.90 -23.31 -0.64
N GLY A 65 -3.87 -24.09 0.43
CA GLY A 65 -5.06 -24.68 1.06
C GLY A 65 -5.81 -25.65 0.15
N LEU A 66 -5.10 -26.53 -0.54
CA LEU A 66 -5.67 -27.47 -1.50
C LEU A 66 -6.75 -28.36 -0.87
N ASN A 67 -6.51 -28.87 0.34
CA ASN A 67 -7.46 -29.73 1.05
C ASN A 67 -8.61 -28.91 1.66
N LEU A 68 -8.31 -27.70 2.13
CA LEU A 68 -9.26 -26.83 2.82
C LEU A 68 -10.28 -26.22 1.86
N THR A 69 -9.80 -25.66 0.73
CA THR A 69 -10.65 -24.89 -0.22
C THR A 69 -11.05 -25.67 -1.47
N LYS A 70 -10.36 -26.77 -1.76
CA LYS A 70 -10.56 -27.59 -2.98
C LYS A 70 -10.48 -26.77 -4.27
N GLY A 71 -9.71 -25.68 -4.26
CA GLY A 71 -9.56 -24.79 -5.42
C GLY A 71 -10.69 -23.82 -5.66
N LEU A 72 -11.62 -23.65 -4.71
CA LEU A 72 -12.83 -22.81 -4.86
C LEU A 72 -12.70 -21.43 -4.18
N GLY A 73 -11.51 -21.07 -3.69
CA GLY A 73 -11.30 -19.79 -3.01
C GLY A 73 -11.64 -19.82 -1.51
N ALA A 74 -11.36 -18.74 -0.78
CA ALA A 74 -11.57 -18.61 0.67
C ALA A 74 -12.93 -18.01 1.05
N GLY A 75 -13.78 -17.61 0.10
CA GLY A 75 -15.13 -17.11 0.36
C GLY A 75 -15.19 -15.87 1.25
N ALA A 76 -14.24 -14.95 1.12
CA ALA A 76 -14.11 -13.73 1.92
C ALA A 76 -13.94 -13.95 3.45
N LYS A 77 -13.49 -15.12 3.86
CA LYS A 77 -13.18 -15.49 5.24
C LYS A 77 -11.67 -15.44 5.48
N LEU A 78 -11.24 -14.60 6.42
CA LEU A 78 -9.80 -14.38 6.71
C LEU A 78 -9.15 -15.63 7.32
N ASP A 79 -9.85 -16.28 8.23
CA ASP A 79 -9.45 -17.52 8.90
C ASP A 79 -9.18 -18.66 7.91
N ILE A 80 -10.01 -18.77 6.86
CA ILE A 80 -9.79 -19.75 5.79
C ILE A 80 -8.56 -19.39 4.96
N GLY A 81 -8.37 -18.10 4.63
CA GLY A 81 -7.19 -17.64 3.91
C GLY A 81 -5.90 -17.89 4.70
N GLN A 82 -5.91 -17.63 5.99
CA GLN A 82 -4.81 -17.90 6.89
C GLN A 82 -4.51 -19.40 6.98
N ALA A 83 -5.52 -20.23 7.29
CA ALA A 83 -5.36 -21.67 7.40
C ALA A 83 -4.88 -22.31 6.09
N ALA A 84 -5.32 -21.78 4.93
CA ALA A 84 -4.85 -22.21 3.62
C ALA A 84 -3.34 -21.94 3.43
N ALA A 85 -2.85 -20.80 3.88
CA ALA A 85 -1.43 -20.48 3.83
C ALA A 85 -0.62 -21.31 4.81
N ASP A 86 -1.12 -21.53 6.03
CA ASP A 86 -0.48 -22.41 7.03
C ASP A 86 -0.41 -23.88 6.53
N GLU A 87 -1.43 -24.39 5.83
CA GLU A 87 -1.41 -25.72 5.19
C GLU A 87 -0.25 -25.84 4.17
N SER A 88 0.00 -24.78 3.40
CA SER A 88 0.99 -24.75 2.31
C SER A 88 2.32 -24.07 2.71
N LEU A 89 2.59 -23.93 4.00
CA LEU A 89 3.74 -23.19 4.52
C LEU A 89 5.08 -23.72 3.98
N ASN A 90 5.21 -25.03 3.84
CA ASN A 90 6.44 -25.66 3.33
C ASN A 90 6.73 -25.26 1.87
N GLU A 91 5.70 -25.14 1.04
CA GLU A 91 5.84 -24.72 -0.36
C GLU A 91 6.24 -23.24 -0.43
N ILE A 92 5.63 -22.42 0.42
CA ILE A 92 5.94 -20.98 0.55
C ILE A 92 7.40 -20.81 0.98
N VAL A 93 7.85 -21.48 2.03
CA VAL A 93 9.22 -21.43 2.53
C VAL A 93 10.23 -21.88 1.47
N ASN A 94 9.95 -22.96 0.74
CA ASN A 94 10.83 -23.45 -0.32
C ASN A 94 11.07 -22.41 -1.43
N ILE A 95 10.04 -21.66 -1.80
CA ILE A 95 10.17 -20.60 -2.82
C ILE A 95 10.90 -19.38 -2.28
N LEU A 96 10.68 -19.03 -1.02
CA LEU A 96 11.33 -17.90 -0.35
C LEU A 96 12.83 -18.13 -0.12
N GLN A 97 13.28 -19.39 0.03
CA GLN A 97 14.69 -19.69 0.32
C GLN A 97 15.64 -19.07 -0.70
N GLY A 98 16.65 -18.36 -0.19
CA GLY A 98 17.68 -17.71 -0.99
C GLY A 98 17.26 -16.40 -1.65
N ALA A 99 16.07 -15.88 -1.34
CA ALA A 99 15.68 -14.52 -1.70
C ALA A 99 16.33 -13.51 -0.75
N ASN A 100 16.71 -12.35 -1.30
CA ASN A 100 17.18 -11.20 -0.52
C ASN A 100 16.03 -10.29 -0.13
N MET A 101 15.02 -10.18 -1.00
CA MET A 101 13.87 -9.30 -0.82
C MET A 101 12.60 -9.96 -1.36
N VAL A 102 11.48 -9.70 -0.71
CA VAL A 102 10.16 -10.10 -1.18
C VAL A 102 9.17 -8.95 -1.10
N PHE A 103 8.51 -8.68 -2.21
CA PHE A 103 7.32 -7.85 -2.26
C PHE A 103 6.09 -8.72 -2.13
N ILE A 104 5.20 -8.38 -1.20
CA ILE A 104 3.91 -9.05 -1.03
C ILE A 104 2.83 -8.07 -1.50
N THR A 105 2.25 -8.35 -2.67
CA THR A 105 1.18 -7.52 -3.22
C THR A 105 -0.17 -8.22 -3.06
N ALA A 106 -1.13 -7.49 -2.49
CA ALA A 106 -2.47 -8.01 -2.24
C ALA A 106 -3.52 -6.91 -2.18
N GLY A 107 -4.74 -7.23 -2.61
CA GLY A 107 -5.91 -6.41 -2.31
C GLY A 107 -6.52 -6.83 -0.98
N MET A 108 -6.56 -5.91 -0.03
CA MET A 108 -7.11 -6.17 1.30
C MET A 108 -8.64 -6.17 1.28
N GLY A 109 -9.27 -6.96 2.18
CA GLY A 109 -10.72 -7.05 2.32
C GLY A 109 -11.36 -8.30 1.72
N GLY A 110 -10.60 -9.07 0.92
CA GLY A 110 -10.97 -10.42 0.48
C GLY A 110 -10.66 -11.49 1.54
N GLY A 111 -10.79 -12.76 1.18
CA GLY A 111 -10.44 -13.88 2.05
C GLY A 111 -8.97 -14.29 1.91
N THR A 112 -8.57 -14.66 0.68
CA THR A 112 -7.24 -15.20 0.40
C THR A 112 -6.14 -14.15 0.64
N GLY A 113 -6.15 -13.04 -0.10
CA GLY A 113 -5.10 -12.02 0.01
C GLY A 113 -4.95 -11.49 1.44
N THR A 114 -6.05 -11.14 2.08
CA THR A 114 -6.06 -10.58 3.42
C THR A 114 -5.63 -11.58 4.49
N GLY A 115 -6.10 -12.84 4.37
CA GLY A 115 -5.83 -13.87 5.37
C GLY A 115 -4.46 -14.53 5.21
N SER A 116 -3.90 -14.61 3.99
CA SER A 116 -2.63 -15.33 3.77
C SER A 116 -1.39 -14.42 3.69
N ALA A 117 -1.55 -13.13 3.36
CA ALA A 117 -0.41 -12.23 3.18
C ALA A 117 0.50 -12.15 4.42
N HIS A 118 -0.09 -12.06 5.63
CA HIS A 118 0.69 -11.99 6.87
C HIS A 118 1.39 -13.30 7.21
N VAL A 119 0.86 -14.45 6.81
CA VAL A 119 1.53 -15.77 6.99
C VAL A 119 2.78 -15.86 6.11
N ILE A 120 2.66 -15.39 4.85
CA ILE A 120 3.79 -15.31 3.92
C ILE A 120 4.84 -14.35 4.44
N ALA A 121 4.42 -13.16 4.91
CA ALA A 121 5.33 -12.17 5.49
C ALA A 121 6.07 -12.71 6.72
N ARG A 122 5.37 -13.43 7.61
CA ARG A 122 5.99 -14.09 8.77
C ARG A 122 7.06 -15.08 8.33
N ALA A 123 6.76 -15.93 7.34
CA ALA A 123 7.72 -16.89 6.82
C ALA A 123 8.96 -16.22 6.21
N ALA A 124 8.77 -15.14 5.47
CA ALA A 124 9.87 -14.35 4.90
C ALA A 124 10.75 -13.71 6.00
N LYS A 125 10.13 -13.12 7.02
CA LYS A 125 10.81 -12.54 8.16
C LYS A 125 11.63 -13.55 8.96
N GLU A 126 11.09 -14.76 9.17
CA GLU A 126 11.81 -15.86 9.83
C GLU A 126 13.05 -16.31 9.04
N LEU A 127 13.07 -16.11 7.72
CA LEU A 127 14.20 -16.37 6.85
C LEU A 127 15.15 -15.16 6.70
N ASN A 128 14.94 -14.06 7.45
CA ASN A 128 15.67 -12.81 7.35
C ASN A 128 15.66 -12.20 5.93
N ILE A 129 14.53 -12.29 5.25
CA ILE A 129 14.33 -11.70 3.93
C ILE A 129 13.69 -10.34 4.12
N LEU A 130 14.26 -9.28 3.50
CA LEU A 130 13.65 -7.94 3.51
C LEU A 130 12.24 -8.01 2.93
N THR A 131 11.23 -7.72 3.75
CA THR A 131 9.83 -7.95 3.41
C THR A 131 9.08 -6.63 3.27
N VAL A 132 8.60 -6.34 2.08
CA VAL A 132 7.84 -5.12 1.75
C VAL A 132 6.42 -5.47 1.35
N GLY A 133 5.44 -4.97 2.08
CA GLY A 133 4.03 -5.07 1.72
C GLY A 133 3.63 -3.92 0.79
N VAL A 134 3.00 -4.22 -0.35
CA VAL A 134 2.42 -3.21 -1.25
C VAL A 134 0.97 -3.59 -1.49
N VAL A 135 0.06 -2.97 -0.74
CA VAL A 135 -1.33 -3.43 -0.65
C VAL A 135 -2.34 -2.33 -0.91
N THR A 136 -3.50 -2.70 -1.45
CA THR A 136 -4.60 -1.77 -1.67
C THR A 136 -5.72 -1.97 -0.65
N LEU A 137 -6.37 -0.86 -0.26
CA LEU A 137 -7.60 -0.88 0.50
C LEU A 137 -8.81 -0.76 -0.44
N PRO A 138 -9.94 -1.43 -0.13
CA PRO A 138 -11.10 -1.42 -0.99
C PRO A 138 -11.71 -0.02 -1.17
N PHE A 139 -12.44 0.17 -2.26
CA PHE A 139 -13.27 1.35 -2.46
C PHE A 139 -14.41 1.40 -1.43
N LEU A 140 -14.92 2.60 -1.14
CA LEU A 140 -16.03 2.78 -0.19
C LEU A 140 -17.32 2.08 -0.65
N TYR A 141 -17.57 2.04 -1.97
CA TYR A 141 -18.76 1.35 -2.52
C TYR A 141 -18.73 -0.17 -2.32
N GLU A 142 -17.57 -0.78 -2.06
CA GLU A 142 -17.45 -2.21 -1.75
C GLU A 142 -18.00 -2.57 -0.35
N GLY A 143 -18.30 -1.58 0.45
CA GLY A 143 -19.04 -1.67 1.69
C GLY A 143 -18.18 -1.78 2.95
N PRO A 144 -18.77 -1.40 4.10
CA PRO A 144 -18.05 -1.28 5.37
C PRO A 144 -17.53 -2.63 5.92
N SER A 145 -18.21 -3.72 5.59
CA SER A 145 -17.78 -5.06 6.02
C SER A 145 -16.46 -5.47 5.36
N ARG A 146 -16.28 -5.13 4.06
CA ARG A 146 -15.04 -5.40 3.34
C ARG A 146 -13.90 -4.52 3.86
N MET A 147 -14.18 -3.25 4.15
CA MET A 147 -13.22 -2.33 4.75
C MET A 147 -12.75 -2.79 6.14
N ARG A 148 -13.66 -3.26 7.01
CA ARG A 148 -13.27 -3.80 8.32
C ARG A 148 -12.35 -5.01 8.21
N ARG A 149 -12.63 -5.94 7.29
CA ARG A 149 -11.73 -7.07 7.02
C ARG A 149 -10.37 -6.60 6.50
N ALA A 150 -10.36 -5.59 5.62
CA ALA A 150 -9.13 -5.01 5.10
C ALA A 150 -8.27 -4.42 6.21
N GLN A 151 -8.85 -3.65 7.12
CA GLN A 151 -8.15 -3.06 8.26
C GLN A 151 -7.59 -4.13 9.20
N SER A 152 -8.39 -5.14 9.56
CA SER A 152 -7.93 -6.23 10.42
C SER A 152 -6.75 -7.00 9.80
N GLY A 153 -6.82 -7.33 8.50
CA GLY A 153 -5.70 -8.01 7.82
C GLY A 153 -4.48 -7.11 7.65
N LEU A 154 -4.67 -5.80 7.46
CA LEU A 154 -3.59 -4.84 7.39
C LEU A 154 -2.83 -4.73 8.72
N GLU A 155 -3.54 -4.74 9.85
CA GLU A 155 -2.94 -4.73 11.19
C GLU A 155 -2.10 -6.00 11.43
N GLU A 156 -2.57 -7.17 10.99
CA GLU A 156 -1.80 -8.40 11.10
C GLU A 156 -0.58 -8.39 10.18
N LEU A 157 -0.72 -7.93 8.93
CA LEU A 157 0.39 -7.85 7.98
C LEU A 157 1.51 -6.93 8.48
N ARG A 158 1.17 -5.78 9.06
CA ARG A 158 2.14 -4.80 9.61
C ARG A 158 3.09 -5.39 10.65
N LYS A 159 2.67 -6.40 11.40
CA LYS A 159 3.52 -7.03 12.43
C LYS A 159 4.68 -7.84 11.83
N HIS A 160 4.56 -8.22 10.56
CA HIS A 160 5.45 -9.17 9.91
C HIS A 160 6.22 -8.61 8.72
N VAL A 161 5.92 -7.40 8.27
CA VAL A 161 6.67 -6.72 7.21
C VAL A 161 7.65 -5.70 7.80
N ASP A 162 8.74 -5.41 7.08
CA ASP A 162 9.68 -4.35 7.43
C ASP A 162 9.12 -2.98 7.06
N THR A 163 8.55 -2.89 5.87
CA THR A 163 7.91 -1.68 5.35
C THR A 163 6.60 -2.05 4.65
N ILE A 164 5.60 -1.19 4.80
CA ILE A 164 4.31 -1.37 4.14
C ILE A 164 3.84 -0.11 3.44
N ILE A 165 3.58 -0.24 2.14
CA ILE A 165 2.95 0.78 1.31
C ILE A 165 1.47 0.45 1.20
N VAL A 166 0.62 1.33 1.69
CA VAL A 166 -0.83 1.15 1.67
C VAL A 166 -1.45 2.16 0.71
N VAL A 167 -2.14 1.66 -0.30
CA VAL A 167 -2.82 2.46 -1.31
C VAL A 167 -4.34 2.39 -1.09
N PRO A 168 -4.98 3.45 -0.56
CA PRO A 168 -6.42 3.52 -0.49
C PRO A 168 -7.00 3.71 -1.91
N ASN A 169 -7.75 2.71 -2.43
CA ASN A 169 -8.37 2.82 -3.76
C ASN A 169 -9.28 4.05 -3.87
N GLN A 170 -9.84 4.52 -2.75
CA GLN A 170 -10.64 5.74 -2.71
C GLN A 170 -9.88 6.98 -3.21
N ASN A 171 -8.56 7.04 -3.01
CA ASN A 171 -7.74 8.16 -3.48
C ASN A 171 -7.57 8.16 -5.00
N LEU A 172 -7.78 7.03 -5.68
CA LEU A 172 -7.75 6.94 -7.14
C LEU A 172 -8.83 7.79 -7.80
N PHE A 173 -9.96 8.07 -7.12
CA PHE A 173 -10.98 9.00 -7.61
C PHE A 173 -10.47 10.44 -7.80
N LYS A 174 -9.36 10.80 -7.17
CA LYS A 174 -8.75 12.11 -7.35
C LYS A 174 -7.94 12.20 -8.66
N ILE A 175 -7.52 11.04 -9.18
CA ILE A 175 -6.74 10.90 -10.41
C ILE A 175 -7.65 10.55 -11.58
N ALA A 176 -8.73 9.77 -11.32
CA ALA A 176 -9.70 9.33 -12.31
C ALA A 176 -10.53 10.50 -12.86
N SER A 177 -10.89 10.42 -14.14
CA SER A 177 -11.85 11.33 -14.78
C SER A 177 -13.29 10.85 -14.58
N GLU A 178 -14.27 11.73 -14.84
CA GLU A 178 -15.70 11.33 -14.82
C GLU A 178 -16.05 10.29 -15.90
N GLN A 179 -15.19 10.09 -16.89
CA GLN A 179 -15.35 9.13 -17.99
C GLN A 179 -14.66 7.80 -17.70
N THR A 180 -13.87 7.71 -16.62
CA THR A 180 -13.15 6.49 -16.26
C THR A 180 -14.14 5.36 -15.97
N THR A 181 -14.01 4.26 -16.69
CA THR A 181 -14.86 3.08 -16.53
C THR A 181 -14.52 2.32 -15.25
N PHE A 182 -15.42 1.41 -14.89
CA PHE A 182 -15.21 0.54 -13.73
C PHE A 182 -13.96 -0.35 -13.89
N GLU A 183 -13.72 -0.87 -15.09
CA GLU A 183 -12.54 -1.70 -15.42
C GLU A 183 -11.26 -0.88 -15.31
N GLU A 184 -11.22 0.30 -15.93
CA GLU A 184 -10.09 1.23 -15.84
C GLU A 184 -9.75 1.64 -14.40
N SER A 185 -10.73 1.69 -13.50
CA SER A 185 -10.47 2.00 -12.09
C SER A 185 -9.65 0.93 -11.37
N PHE A 186 -9.83 -0.34 -11.75
CA PHE A 186 -8.99 -1.43 -11.24
C PHE A 186 -7.64 -1.51 -11.93
N GLU A 187 -7.56 -1.15 -13.21
CA GLU A 187 -6.28 -1.00 -13.92
C GLU A 187 -5.44 0.09 -13.25
N LEU A 188 -6.00 1.26 -12.95
CA LEU A 188 -5.32 2.30 -12.17
C LEU A 188 -4.81 1.80 -10.82
N SER A 189 -5.59 0.94 -10.14
CA SER A 189 -5.15 0.32 -8.89
C SER A 189 -3.94 -0.62 -9.09
N ASN A 190 -3.94 -1.40 -10.17
CA ASN A 190 -2.84 -2.28 -10.52
C ASN A 190 -1.59 -1.48 -10.93
N ASP A 191 -1.76 -0.38 -11.66
CA ASP A 191 -0.67 0.51 -12.07
C ASP A 191 0.02 1.17 -10.86
N VAL A 192 -0.76 1.54 -9.85
CA VAL A 192 -0.18 2.06 -8.60
C VAL A 192 0.64 0.99 -7.88
N LEU A 193 0.15 -0.25 -7.82
CA LEU A 193 0.93 -1.36 -7.26
C LEU A 193 2.20 -1.64 -8.08
N LEU A 194 2.10 -1.58 -9.42
CA LEU A 194 3.25 -1.67 -10.32
C LEU A 194 4.29 -0.59 -10.01
N HIS A 195 3.86 0.67 -9.97
CA HIS A 195 4.76 1.79 -9.68
C HIS A 195 5.39 1.67 -8.29
N GLY A 196 4.67 1.12 -7.29
CA GLY A 196 5.17 0.85 -5.96
C GLY A 196 6.33 -0.13 -5.94
N VAL A 197 6.21 -1.23 -6.66
CA VAL A 197 7.27 -2.22 -6.81
C VAL A 197 8.39 -1.68 -7.70
N GLN A 198 8.05 -1.10 -8.85
CA GLN A 198 9.00 -0.62 -9.85
C GLN A 198 9.93 0.49 -9.32
N SER A 199 9.39 1.44 -8.55
CA SER A 199 10.17 2.56 -8.00
C SER A 199 11.35 2.10 -7.12
N ILE A 200 11.23 0.92 -6.51
CA ILE A 200 12.25 0.33 -5.65
C ILE A 200 13.13 -0.62 -6.45
N THR A 201 12.53 -1.50 -7.26
CA THR A 201 13.28 -2.54 -8.00
C THR A 201 14.16 -1.97 -9.10
N ASP A 202 13.69 -0.94 -9.81
CA ASP A 202 14.43 -0.30 -10.90
C ASP A 202 15.80 0.25 -10.41
N LEU A 203 15.86 0.74 -9.18
CA LEU A 203 17.09 1.28 -8.57
C LEU A 203 18.19 0.23 -8.36
N MET A 204 17.80 -1.03 -8.16
CA MET A 204 18.72 -2.15 -7.88
C MET A 204 19.04 -2.97 -9.13
N VAL A 205 18.11 -3.03 -10.09
CA VAL A 205 18.16 -3.99 -11.18
C VAL A 205 18.56 -3.33 -12.50
N ARG A 206 18.04 -2.13 -12.77
CA ARG A 206 18.35 -1.41 -14.01
C ARG A 206 19.69 -0.70 -13.92
N PRO A 207 20.58 -0.86 -14.92
CA PRO A 207 21.81 -0.07 -14.97
C PRO A 207 21.44 1.41 -15.17
N GLY A 208 21.81 2.25 -14.23
CA GLY A 208 21.54 3.68 -14.25
C GLY A 208 22.83 4.51 -14.21
N LEU A 209 22.67 5.83 -14.22
CA LEU A 209 23.76 6.79 -14.01
C LEU A 209 24.22 6.81 -12.54
N ILE A 210 23.26 6.62 -11.64
CA ILE A 210 23.46 6.48 -10.19
C ILE A 210 22.69 5.24 -9.78
N ASN A 211 23.41 4.16 -9.51
CA ASN A 211 22.82 2.90 -9.04
C ASN A 211 22.92 2.85 -7.52
N LEU A 212 21.90 2.26 -6.93
CA LEU A 212 21.91 1.91 -5.51
C LEU A 212 22.29 0.43 -5.37
N ASP A 213 23.03 0.12 -4.35
CA ASP A 213 23.22 -1.26 -3.95
C ASP A 213 22.04 -1.75 -3.08
N PHE A 214 21.96 -3.05 -2.89
CA PHE A 214 20.90 -3.63 -2.08
C PHE A 214 20.95 -3.17 -0.62
N ALA A 215 22.16 -2.94 -0.07
CA ALA A 215 22.35 -2.53 1.31
C ALA A 215 21.80 -1.11 1.58
N ASP A 216 21.92 -0.20 0.61
CA ASP A 216 21.34 1.14 0.71
C ASP A 216 19.80 1.07 0.82
N VAL A 217 19.17 0.27 -0.07
CA VAL A 217 17.72 0.08 -0.04
C VAL A 217 17.28 -0.63 1.24
N GLU A 218 18.03 -1.63 1.71
CA GLU A 218 17.76 -2.33 2.96
C GLU A 218 17.77 -1.37 4.14
N THR A 219 18.73 -0.44 4.21
CA THR A 219 18.86 0.54 5.30
C THR A 219 17.62 1.44 5.41
N VAL A 220 17.08 1.91 4.28
CA VAL A 220 15.89 2.80 4.25
C VAL A 220 14.57 2.04 4.40
N MET A 221 14.55 0.74 4.11
CA MET A 221 13.31 -0.05 4.10
C MET A 221 13.19 -0.98 5.32
N SER A 222 14.28 -1.32 6.00
CA SER A 222 14.26 -2.28 7.10
C SER A 222 13.66 -1.69 8.36
N SER A 223 12.61 -2.32 8.88
CA SER A 223 11.91 -1.94 10.12
C SER A 223 11.37 -0.51 10.15
N MET A 224 11.07 0.05 8.99
CA MET A 224 10.58 1.44 8.84
C MET A 224 9.06 1.58 8.97
N GLY A 225 8.32 0.48 9.05
CA GLY A 225 6.87 0.49 9.25
C GLY A 225 6.12 1.07 8.05
N LYS A 226 5.33 2.12 8.27
CA LYS A 226 4.50 2.69 7.21
C LYS A 226 5.31 3.53 6.22
N ALA A 227 5.10 3.26 4.94
CA ALA A 227 5.65 4.04 3.84
C ALA A 227 4.54 4.57 2.92
N MET A 228 4.85 5.62 2.21
CA MET A 228 4.02 6.22 1.19
C MET A 228 4.83 6.40 -0.09
N MET A 229 4.13 6.39 -1.22
CA MET A 229 4.74 6.61 -2.52
C MET A 229 4.01 7.67 -3.32
N GLY A 230 4.77 8.42 -4.10
CA GLY A 230 4.24 9.34 -5.09
C GLY A 230 5.06 9.30 -6.35
N THR A 231 4.39 9.43 -7.49
CA THR A 231 5.03 9.46 -8.80
C THR A 231 4.51 10.66 -9.57
N GLY A 232 5.42 11.35 -10.24
CA GLY A 232 5.10 12.45 -11.14
C GLY A 232 5.87 12.32 -12.45
N GLU A 233 5.22 12.59 -13.58
CA GLU A 233 5.83 12.58 -14.90
C GLU A 233 5.55 13.93 -15.59
N ALA A 234 6.58 14.51 -16.18
CA ALA A 234 6.46 15.76 -16.90
C ALA A 234 7.36 15.80 -18.14
N GLU A 235 7.00 16.64 -19.09
CA GLU A 235 7.72 16.83 -20.35
C GLU A 235 8.00 18.33 -20.62
N GLY A 236 8.94 18.58 -21.49
CA GLY A 236 9.29 19.91 -21.96
C GLY A 236 10.10 20.74 -20.97
N GLU A 237 10.00 22.07 -21.05
CA GLU A 237 10.77 22.98 -20.23
C GLU A 237 10.32 22.98 -18.77
N GLY A 238 11.27 22.90 -17.82
CA GLY A 238 11.01 22.79 -16.38
C GLY A 238 10.39 21.45 -15.96
N ARG A 239 10.58 20.39 -16.74
CA ARG A 239 10.05 19.05 -16.45
C ARG A 239 10.52 18.51 -15.10
N ALA A 240 11.74 18.84 -14.67
CA ALA A 240 12.30 18.40 -13.40
C ALA A 240 11.49 18.88 -12.20
N THR A 241 11.27 20.20 -12.10
CA THR A 241 10.47 20.81 -11.04
C THR A 241 9.03 20.32 -11.07
N LYS A 242 8.41 20.26 -12.27
CA LYS A 242 7.03 19.81 -12.45
C LYS A 242 6.85 18.36 -12.04
N ALA A 243 7.74 17.46 -12.47
CA ALA A 243 7.67 16.03 -12.11
C ALA A 243 7.85 15.84 -10.60
N ALA A 244 8.81 16.55 -9.99
CA ALA A 244 9.01 16.50 -8.54
C ALA A 244 7.79 17.04 -7.77
N GLU A 245 7.19 18.16 -8.20
CA GLU A 245 5.97 18.70 -7.59
C GLU A 245 4.79 17.75 -7.72
N MET A 246 4.61 17.11 -8.87
CA MET A 246 3.56 16.10 -9.06
C MET A 246 3.79 14.87 -8.19
N ALA A 247 5.04 14.45 -7.99
CA ALA A 247 5.36 13.33 -7.12
C ALA A 247 5.09 13.67 -5.64
N ILE A 248 5.48 14.85 -5.17
CA ILE A 248 5.26 15.33 -3.80
C ILE A 248 3.77 15.51 -3.50
N ASN A 249 3.04 16.12 -4.44
CA ASN A 249 1.60 16.40 -4.32
C ASN A 249 0.73 15.25 -4.85
N ASN A 250 1.29 14.05 -4.98
CA ASN A 250 0.53 12.91 -5.48
C ASN A 250 -0.66 12.62 -4.55
N PRO A 251 -1.89 12.44 -5.07
CA PRO A 251 -3.08 12.15 -4.27
C PRO A 251 -2.97 10.91 -3.39
N LEU A 252 -2.03 10.03 -3.66
CA LEU A 252 -1.77 8.84 -2.85
C LEU A 252 -1.03 9.17 -1.54
N ILE A 253 -0.34 10.34 -1.47
CA ILE A 253 0.34 10.86 -0.29
C ILE A 253 -0.55 11.80 0.53
N ASP A 254 -1.70 12.23 0.00
CA ASP A 254 -2.53 13.37 0.44
C ASP A 254 -2.94 13.39 1.94
N ASP A 255 -2.89 12.26 2.63
CA ASP A 255 -3.22 12.17 4.05
C ASP A 255 -2.00 12.33 4.98
N TYR A 256 -0.79 12.48 4.42
CA TYR A 256 0.46 12.56 5.17
C TYR A 256 1.35 13.67 4.64
N THR A 257 2.14 14.26 5.51
CA THR A 257 3.21 15.19 5.12
C THR A 257 4.51 14.42 4.98
N LEU A 258 5.33 14.76 4.00
CA LEU A 258 6.70 14.22 3.87
C LEU A 258 7.58 14.67 5.03
N LYS A 259 7.17 15.74 5.76
CA LYS A 259 7.79 16.16 7.02
C LYS A 259 7.60 15.09 8.07
N GLY A 260 8.70 14.63 8.66
CA GLY A 260 8.72 13.53 9.63
C GLY A 260 8.98 12.15 9.05
N ALA A 261 9.16 12.01 7.73
CA ALA A 261 9.75 10.82 7.15
C ALA A 261 11.22 10.71 7.59
N LYS A 262 11.66 9.52 7.99
CA LYS A 262 13.04 9.28 8.39
C LYS A 262 13.91 8.82 7.24
N GLY A 263 13.31 8.11 6.27
CA GLY A 263 13.97 7.66 5.06
C GLY A 263 13.21 8.08 3.82
N LEU A 264 13.94 8.44 2.79
CA LEU A 264 13.39 8.83 1.51
C LEU A 264 14.19 8.20 0.38
N LEU A 265 13.49 7.48 -0.48
CA LEU A 265 14.04 6.90 -1.68
C LEU A 265 13.50 7.72 -2.86
N VAL A 266 14.38 8.31 -3.66
CA VAL A 266 14.02 9.10 -4.83
C VAL A 266 14.58 8.44 -6.07
N ASN A 267 13.70 7.99 -6.95
CA ASN A 267 14.05 7.43 -8.25
C ASN A 267 13.73 8.43 -9.35
N ILE A 268 14.76 8.85 -10.08
CA ILE A 268 14.65 9.76 -11.22
C ILE A 268 14.89 8.97 -12.50
N THR A 269 13.88 8.90 -13.36
CA THR A 269 13.98 8.20 -14.65
C THR A 269 13.74 9.19 -15.78
N GLY A 270 14.63 9.21 -16.75
CA GLY A 270 14.51 10.06 -17.95
C GLY A 270 15.09 9.41 -19.18
N GLY A 271 14.92 10.03 -20.34
CA GLY A 271 15.54 9.61 -21.60
C GLY A 271 17.05 9.85 -21.61
N LYS A 272 17.68 9.60 -22.77
CA LYS A 272 19.10 9.90 -22.97
C LYS A 272 19.43 11.40 -22.92
N ASP A 273 18.42 12.22 -22.97
CA ASP A 273 18.45 13.69 -22.91
C ASP A 273 18.44 14.23 -21.47
N LEU A 274 18.39 13.36 -20.43
CA LEU A 274 18.40 13.73 -19.02
C LEU A 274 19.67 14.48 -18.65
N LYS A 275 19.53 15.72 -18.15
CA LYS A 275 20.64 16.60 -17.78
C LYS A 275 20.95 16.53 -16.29
N LEU A 276 22.22 16.70 -15.93
CA LEU A 276 22.65 16.74 -14.51
C LEU A 276 21.90 17.82 -13.71
N PHE A 277 21.70 19.01 -14.29
CA PHE A 277 20.96 20.08 -13.61
C PHE A 277 19.49 19.76 -13.35
N GLU A 278 18.86 18.95 -14.20
CA GLU A 278 17.48 18.52 -14.01
C GLU A 278 17.38 17.53 -12.82
N VAL A 279 18.37 16.66 -12.67
CA VAL A 279 18.46 15.75 -11.52
C VAL A 279 18.63 16.54 -10.22
N ASP A 280 19.57 17.52 -10.21
CA ASP A 280 19.83 18.36 -9.05
C ASP A 280 18.59 19.20 -8.67
N GLU A 281 17.91 19.78 -9.65
CA GLU A 281 16.70 20.59 -9.46
C GLU A 281 15.56 19.76 -8.86
N ALA A 282 15.32 18.55 -9.38
CA ALA A 282 14.30 17.65 -8.84
C ALA A 282 14.60 17.23 -7.41
N VAL A 283 15.86 16.84 -7.13
CA VAL A 283 16.31 16.44 -5.79
C VAL A 283 16.18 17.56 -4.78
N ASN A 284 16.62 18.78 -5.14
CA ASN A 284 16.52 19.94 -4.28
C ASN A 284 15.07 20.31 -3.97
N LYS A 285 14.17 20.14 -4.94
CA LYS A 285 12.72 20.35 -4.73
C LYS A 285 12.16 19.36 -3.72
N VAL A 286 12.50 18.06 -3.83
CA VAL A 286 12.08 17.03 -2.89
C VAL A 286 12.68 17.27 -1.50
N ARG A 287 13.97 17.59 -1.43
CA ARG A 287 14.68 17.85 -0.16
C ARG A 287 14.09 19.02 0.63
N ALA A 288 13.54 20.01 -0.05
CA ALA A 288 12.91 21.17 0.60
C ALA A 288 11.62 20.81 1.37
N GLU A 289 10.99 19.67 1.04
CA GLU A 289 9.74 19.23 1.65
C GLU A 289 9.91 18.17 2.76
N VAL A 290 11.15 17.74 3.03
CA VAL A 290 11.48 16.75 4.07
C VAL A 290 12.36 17.33 5.14
N ASP A 291 12.42 16.68 6.29
CA ASP A 291 13.30 17.08 7.38
C ASP A 291 14.78 16.93 6.98
N GLN A 292 15.62 17.83 7.49
CA GLN A 292 17.06 17.83 7.18
C GLN A 292 17.80 16.57 7.68
N GLU A 293 17.26 15.92 8.69
CA GLU A 293 17.81 14.69 9.28
C GLU A 293 17.35 13.42 8.56
N ALA A 294 16.40 13.53 7.58
CA ALA A 294 15.94 12.39 6.83
C ALA A 294 17.05 11.84 5.93
N GLU A 295 17.23 10.52 5.98
CA GLU A 295 18.14 9.82 5.08
C GLU A 295 17.58 9.83 3.66
N LEU A 296 18.27 10.51 2.75
CA LEU A 296 17.85 10.68 1.36
C LEU A 296 18.74 9.85 0.44
N ILE A 297 18.17 8.82 -0.17
CA ILE A 297 18.83 7.98 -1.15
C ILE A 297 18.29 8.30 -2.53
N ILE A 298 19.18 8.55 -3.49
CA ILE A 298 18.85 9.01 -4.84
C ILE A 298 19.40 8.05 -5.85
N GLY A 299 18.55 7.62 -6.78
CA GLY A 299 18.95 6.90 -7.99
C GLY A 299 18.53 7.64 -9.25
N ALA A 300 19.35 7.52 -10.29
CA ALA A 300 19.06 8.10 -11.61
C ALA A 300 19.23 7.05 -12.70
N ILE A 301 18.14 6.79 -13.43
CA ILE A 301 18.05 5.71 -14.42
C ILE A 301 17.73 6.29 -15.79
N THR A 302 18.33 5.73 -16.83
CA THR A 302 18.01 6.08 -18.21
C THR A 302 17.06 5.05 -18.82
N ASP A 303 15.88 5.52 -19.25
CA ASP A 303 14.90 4.72 -19.98
C ASP A 303 14.63 5.35 -21.36
N PRO A 304 14.98 4.67 -22.46
CA PRO A 304 14.77 5.21 -23.79
C PRO A 304 13.30 5.49 -24.15
N SER A 305 12.35 4.87 -23.44
CA SER A 305 10.92 5.10 -23.65
C SER A 305 10.45 6.47 -23.14
N LEU A 306 11.26 7.13 -22.32
CA LEU A 306 11.00 8.44 -21.72
C LEU A 306 11.77 9.59 -22.42
N ASP A 307 12.14 9.45 -23.71
CA ASP A 307 12.77 10.55 -24.43
C ASP A 307 11.88 11.82 -24.41
N GLY A 308 12.44 12.94 -23.99
CA GLY A 308 11.72 14.22 -23.81
C GLY A 308 10.94 14.31 -22.49
N LYS A 309 10.81 13.22 -21.75
CA LYS A 309 10.05 13.14 -20.48
C LYS A 309 10.98 12.85 -19.30
N MET A 310 10.51 13.18 -18.13
CA MET A 310 11.16 12.86 -16.86
C MET A 310 10.11 12.37 -15.86
N ARG A 311 10.41 11.24 -15.21
CA ARG A 311 9.59 10.68 -14.14
C ARG A 311 10.37 10.76 -12.83
N VAL A 312 9.72 11.24 -11.79
CA VAL A 312 10.22 11.26 -10.42
C VAL A 312 9.31 10.38 -9.58
N SER A 313 9.86 9.37 -8.94
CA SER A 313 9.15 8.50 -8.00
C SER A 313 9.78 8.65 -6.62
N ILE A 314 8.94 8.84 -5.61
CA ILE A 314 9.35 9.06 -4.23
C ILE A 314 8.73 7.97 -3.36
N VAL A 315 9.54 7.33 -2.51
CA VAL A 315 9.06 6.45 -1.45
C VAL A 315 9.55 7.02 -0.12
N ALA A 316 8.61 7.48 0.69
CA ALA A 316 8.88 8.02 2.02
C ALA A 316 8.55 6.96 3.08
N THR A 317 9.48 6.70 4.01
CA THR A 317 9.38 5.66 5.02
C THR A 317 9.32 6.22 6.44
N ALA A 318 8.96 5.38 7.40
CA ALA A 318 8.86 5.72 8.83
C ALA A 318 7.85 6.82 9.15
N LEU A 319 6.68 6.76 8.52
CA LEU A 319 5.58 7.69 8.73
C LEU A 319 4.67 7.30 9.93
N ASP A 320 5.06 6.29 10.71
CA ASP A 320 4.34 5.87 11.90
C ASP A 320 4.42 6.95 12.98
N GLY A 321 3.24 7.37 13.47
CA GLY A 321 3.09 8.45 14.45
C GLY A 321 2.55 9.76 13.89
N GLN A 322 2.49 9.93 12.59
CA GLN A 322 1.73 11.02 11.98
C GLN A 322 0.22 10.67 12.02
N GLN A 323 -0.56 11.47 12.73
CA GLN A 323 -2.02 11.41 12.57
C GLN A 323 -2.37 12.07 11.23
N PRO A 324 -3.26 11.47 10.41
CA PRO A 324 -3.75 12.14 9.21
C PRO A 324 -4.28 13.51 9.62
N GLU A 325 -3.84 14.56 8.93
CA GLU A 325 -4.40 15.88 9.13
C GLU A 325 -5.91 15.79 8.89
N ALA A 326 -6.70 15.96 9.94
CA ALA A 326 -8.15 16.04 9.84
C ALA A 326 -8.46 17.30 9.02
N LYS A 327 -8.60 17.17 7.71
CA LYS A 327 -9.12 18.26 6.86
C LYS A 327 -10.47 18.61 7.43
N SER A 328 -10.57 19.78 8.06
CA SER A 328 -11.78 20.20 8.76
C SER A 328 -12.96 20.12 7.79
N VAL A 329 -14.02 19.45 8.22
CA VAL A 329 -15.28 19.25 7.47
C VAL A 329 -15.87 20.56 6.95
N ILE A 330 -15.44 21.69 7.50
CA ILE A 330 -15.81 23.06 7.12
C ILE A 330 -15.52 23.36 5.64
N ASN A 331 -14.46 22.81 5.06
CA ASN A 331 -14.15 23.01 3.64
C ASN A 331 -15.04 22.23 2.67
N MET A 332 -15.66 21.14 3.13
CA MET A 332 -16.62 20.38 2.31
C MET A 332 -17.97 21.10 2.19
N VAL A 333 -18.44 21.76 3.25
CA VAL A 333 -19.70 22.49 3.23
C VAL A 333 -19.63 23.71 2.31
N HIS A 334 -18.50 24.41 2.25
CA HIS A 334 -18.32 25.54 1.33
C HIS A 334 -18.27 25.14 -0.16
N ARG A 335 -17.79 23.93 -0.49
CA ARG A 335 -17.80 23.46 -1.88
C ARG A 335 -19.19 23.03 -2.36
N ILE A 336 -20.06 22.59 -1.46
CA ILE A 336 -21.45 22.22 -1.80
C ILE A 336 -22.31 23.45 -2.01
N HIS A 337 -22.07 24.55 -1.27
CA HIS A 337 -22.83 25.80 -1.44
C HIS A 337 -22.50 26.58 -2.72
N ASN A 338 -21.33 26.40 -3.31
CA ASN A 338 -20.94 27.08 -4.55
C ASN A 338 -21.38 26.36 -5.84
N ARG A 339 -22.06 25.20 -5.75
CA ARG A 339 -22.49 24.45 -6.95
C ARG A 339 -23.96 24.58 -7.33
N ASN A 340 -24.74 25.47 -6.69
CA ASN A 340 -26.12 25.75 -7.11
C ASN A 340 -26.35 27.25 -7.39
N PRO A 341 -26.15 27.73 -8.62
CA PRO A 341 -26.74 28.97 -9.09
C PRO A 341 -28.05 28.65 -9.78
N GLY A 342 -29.15 28.70 -9.06
CA GLY A 342 -30.44 28.59 -9.72
C GLY A 342 -31.58 28.20 -8.80
N TYR A 343 -31.98 29.04 -7.91
CA TYR A 343 -33.40 29.29 -7.54
C TYR A 343 -33.43 30.60 -6.75
N SER A 344 -33.96 31.62 -7.40
CA SER A 344 -34.24 32.92 -6.84
C SER A 344 -35.56 32.90 -6.03
N ASP A 345 -35.58 33.77 -5.04
CA ASP A 345 -36.73 34.37 -4.35
C ASP A 345 -37.56 33.49 -3.40
N PHE A 346 -37.29 33.68 -2.13
CA PHE A 346 -38.34 34.09 -1.19
C PHE A 346 -37.76 35.00 -0.10
N SER A 347 -38.14 36.23 -0.20
CA SER A 347 -37.82 37.30 0.72
C SER A 347 -38.54 37.15 2.07
N SER A 348 -37.84 37.61 3.09
CA SER A 348 -38.31 38.15 4.37
C SER A 348 -38.95 37.18 5.35
N LEU A 349 -38.20 36.88 6.43
CA LEU A 349 -38.66 37.23 7.80
C LEU A 349 -37.46 37.10 8.76
N SER A 350 -37.08 38.25 9.27
CA SER A 350 -36.19 38.42 10.41
C SER A 350 -36.73 37.70 11.63
N ASN A 351 -35.92 36.82 12.25
CA ASN A 351 -35.84 36.80 13.69
C ASN A 351 -34.51 36.15 14.17
N SER A 352 -33.79 36.96 14.89
CA SER A 352 -32.63 36.66 15.69
C SER A 352 -32.93 35.56 16.71
N ASN A 353 -32.24 34.42 16.61
CA ASN A 353 -31.98 33.57 17.77
C ASN A 353 -30.58 33.01 17.69
N THR A 354 -29.71 33.64 18.44
CA THR A 354 -28.37 33.18 18.79
C THR A 354 -28.51 31.89 19.59
N PHE A 355 -28.17 30.75 19.00
CA PHE A 355 -27.96 29.51 19.73
C PHE A 355 -26.56 29.49 20.34
N ASN A 356 -26.48 29.81 21.63
CA ASN A 356 -25.34 29.56 22.48
C ASN A 356 -25.27 28.05 22.76
N PHE A 357 -24.30 27.34 22.14
CA PHE A 357 -23.91 26.01 22.58
C PHE A 357 -23.00 26.15 23.82
N GLN A 358 -23.59 26.12 24.98
CA GLN A 358 -22.85 25.80 26.22
C GLN A 358 -22.51 24.30 26.18
N THR A 359 -21.23 24.00 26.18
CA THR A 359 -20.68 22.67 26.48
C THR A 359 -21.08 22.29 27.91
N GLN A 360 -22.13 21.50 28.04
CA GLN A 360 -22.36 20.76 29.27
C GLN A 360 -21.50 19.49 29.23
N ALA A 361 -20.58 19.44 30.19
CA ALA A 361 -19.84 18.21 30.50
C ALA A 361 -20.88 17.11 30.81
N SER A 362 -20.78 16.00 30.09
CA SER A 362 -21.56 14.80 30.37
C SER A 362 -21.20 14.28 31.76
N GLN A 363 -22.11 14.41 32.70
CA GLN A 363 -22.04 13.70 33.95
C GLN A 363 -22.11 12.20 33.67
N ALA A 364 -21.16 11.46 34.23
CA ALA A 364 -21.16 10.02 34.24
C ALA A 364 -22.50 9.52 34.79
N THR A 365 -23.18 8.69 34.03
CA THR A 365 -24.37 7.97 34.51
C THR A 365 -23.92 6.97 35.56
N ASP A 366 -24.36 7.19 36.78
CA ASP A 366 -24.21 6.27 37.92
C ASP A 366 -24.77 4.89 37.55
N GLY A 367 -24.00 3.85 37.90
CA GLY A 367 -24.30 2.44 37.66
C GLY A 367 -25.52 1.85 38.40
N ALA A 368 -26.53 2.66 38.73
CA ALA A 368 -27.73 2.23 39.46
C ALA A 368 -28.73 1.45 38.58
N THR A 369 -28.67 1.57 37.25
CA THR A 369 -29.61 0.86 36.35
C THR A 369 -29.20 -0.59 36.05
N ALA A 370 -27.91 -0.92 36.10
CA ALA A 370 -27.45 -2.29 35.89
C ALA A 370 -27.75 -3.24 37.06
N LEU A 371 -27.73 -2.71 38.28
CA LEU A 371 -28.04 -3.48 39.51
C LEU A 371 -29.53 -3.84 39.64
N LYS A 372 -30.46 -3.02 39.12
CA LYS A 372 -31.89 -3.33 39.13
C LYS A 372 -32.29 -4.47 38.21
N ILE A 373 -31.62 -4.64 37.09
CA ILE A 373 -31.88 -5.74 36.13
C ILE A 373 -31.39 -7.08 36.70
N GLU A 374 -30.28 -7.11 37.46
CA GLU A 374 -29.80 -8.32 38.10
C GLU A 374 -30.67 -8.77 39.28
N GLU A 375 -31.31 -7.85 40.02
CA GLU A 375 -32.24 -8.20 41.09
C GLU A 375 -33.58 -8.73 40.53
N GLU A 376 -34.09 -8.17 39.42
CA GLU A 376 -35.29 -8.72 38.77
C GLU A 376 -35.08 -10.11 38.17
N MET A 377 -33.92 -10.41 37.60
CA MET A 377 -33.60 -11.75 37.12
C MET A 377 -33.42 -12.78 38.24
N LYS A 378 -32.92 -12.41 39.40
CA LYS A 378 -32.82 -13.29 40.58
C LYS A 378 -34.15 -13.60 41.24
N THR A 379 -35.11 -12.68 41.19
CA THR A 379 -36.47 -12.90 41.71
C THR A 379 -37.31 -13.76 40.78
N GLU A 380 -37.17 -13.67 39.46
CA GLU A 380 -37.85 -14.57 38.52
C GLU A 380 -37.32 -16.01 38.61
N SER A 381 -36.00 -16.20 38.75
CA SER A 381 -35.41 -17.53 38.91
C SER A 381 -35.81 -18.23 40.21
N ALA A 382 -36.06 -17.49 41.28
CA ALA A 382 -36.52 -18.03 42.57
C ALA A 382 -38.01 -18.43 42.57
N ASN A 383 -38.83 -17.78 41.72
CA ASN A 383 -40.28 -18.11 41.62
C ASN A 383 -40.54 -19.32 40.70
N ILE A 384 -39.64 -19.67 39.81
CA ILE A 384 -39.75 -20.87 38.95
C ILE A 384 -39.36 -22.13 39.73
N ALA A 385 -38.45 -22.05 40.71
CA ALA A 385 -38.02 -23.18 41.52
C ALA A 385 -39.03 -23.63 42.61
N ASN A 386 -40.05 -22.82 42.90
CA ASN A 386 -41.07 -23.16 43.92
C ASN A 386 -42.43 -23.62 43.33
N SER A 387 -42.54 -23.84 42.06
CA SER A 387 -43.75 -24.32 41.38
C SER A 387 -43.71 -25.78 40.92
N GLU A 388 -42.63 -26.52 41.27
CA GLU A 388 -42.57 -27.96 41.05
C GLU A 388 -42.27 -28.68 42.38
N VAL A 389 -43.28 -28.87 43.24
CA VAL A 389 -43.41 -29.91 44.27
C VAL A 389 -44.89 -30.28 44.34
#